data_1b55fcd8b7994cde9b2d913852878d16
#
_entry.id   1b55fcd8b7994cde9b2d913852878d16
#
_cell.length_a   1.000
_cell.length_b   1.000
_cell.length_c   1.000
_cell.angle_alpha   90.00
_cell.angle_beta   90.00
_cell.angle_gamma   90.00
#
_symmetry.space_group_name_H-M   'P 1'
#
loop_
_entity.id
_entity.type
_entity.pdbx_description
1 polymer ?
#
loop_
_entity_poly.entity_id
_entity_poly.type
_entity_poly.pdbx_seq_one_letter_code
_entity_poly.pdbx_strand_id
1 'polypeptide(L)'
;MLTGLQGKRVLVTGASGGIGSACARAFAAEKAEVVLHYFRGREQAEALAGELGGAPVVGADLTDEAQADRLFAEAGPLDVCAAVAGVWPREDLPVWELSLERWRETLDANLTATFLTARGFLRGVAARGHGSLVVVGSTAGLFGEAGHADYAAAKSAIVHGLLLSLKNEVVRVAPLARVNAVCPGWTYSPMTRGEVDDAVLDRVTATMALRKIANPEDVANQVVVLASDELSGHVTGQVVVVAGGMEGRLLHG
;
A
#
# COMPACT_ATOMS: atom_id res chain seq x y z
N MET A 1 -3.68 14.63 -18.56
CA MET A 1 -5.01 14.52 -17.93
C MET A 1 -4.90 15.20 -16.58
N LEU A 2 -5.86 16.03 -16.19
CA LEU A 2 -5.80 16.69 -14.89
C LEU A 2 -6.31 15.71 -13.83
N THR A 3 -5.48 15.43 -12.82
CA THR A 3 -5.83 14.51 -11.73
C THR A 3 -6.61 15.19 -10.59
N GLY A 4 -6.65 16.51 -10.54
CA GLY A 4 -7.24 17.28 -9.44
C GLY A 4 -6.47 17.17 -8.12
N LEU A 5 -5.24 16.63 -8.14
CA LEU A 5 -4.42 16.42 -6.94
C LEU A 5 -3.53 17.62 -6.59
N GLN A 6 -3.46 18.64 -7.44
CA GLN A 6 -2.68 19.85 -7.15
C GLN A 6 -3.15 20.52 -5.86
N GLY A 7 -2.21 20.74 -4.92
CA GLY A 7 -2.48 21.34 -3.61
C GLY A 7 -3.21 20.43 -2.63
N LYS A 8 -3.53 19.17 -2.99
CA LYS A 8 -4.07 18.17 -2.07
C LYS A 8 -2.99 17.67 -1.15
N ARG A 9 -3.31 17.52 0.13
CA ARG A 9 -2.38 16.97 1.12
C ARG A 9 -2.49 15.46 1.20
N VAL A 10 -1.37 14.77 0.96
CA VAL A 10 -1.30 13.31 0.78
C VAL A 10 -0.33 12.70 1.77
N LEU A 11 -0.79 11.76 2.60
CA LEU A 11 0.10 10.91 3.40
C LEU A 11 0.45 9.65 2.60
N VAL A 12 1.74 9.35 2.51
CA VAL A 12 2.25 8.07 1.99
C VAL A 12 2.91 7.30 3.11
N THR A 13 2.30 6.19 3.56
CA THR A 13 2.95 5.34 4.56
C THR A 13 3.96 4.41 3.91
N GLY A 14 5.07 4.11 4.63
CA GLY A 14 6.15 3.30 4.07
C GLY A 14 6.89 3.97 2.91
N ALA A 15 6.99 5.30 2.92
CA ALA A 15 7.61 6.10 1.86
C ALA A 15 9.11 5.82 1.64
N SER A 16 9.80 5.22 2.62
CA SER A 16 11.18 4.75 2.48
C SER A 16 11.34 3.46 1.67
N GLY A 17 10.24 2.75 1.38
CA GLY A 17 10.22 1.54 0.56
C GLY A 17 10.09 1.82 -0.94
N GLY A 18 10.28 0.79 -1.78
CA GLY A 18 10.25 0.94 -3.26
C GLY A 18 8.92 1.50 -3.79
N ILE A 19 7.80 0.86 -3.48
CA ILE A 19 6.47 1.31 -3.94
C ILE A 19 6.09 2.62 -3.26
N GLY A 20 6.37 2.78 -1.95
CA GLY A 20 6.06 4.00 -1.22
C GLY A 20 6.78 5.24 -1.78
N SER A 21 8.08 5.11 -2.08
CA SER A 21 8.85 6.20 -2.68
C SER A 21 8.37 6.55 -4.09
N ALA A 22 8.00 5.55 -4.90
CA ALA A 22 7.40 5.78 -6.21
C ALA A 22 6.04 6.49 -6.09
N CYS A 23 5.18 6.10 -5.15
CA CYS A 23 3.92 6.80 -4.86
C CYS A 23 4.17 8.27 -4.46
N ALA A 24 5.13 8.52 -3.57
CA ALA A 24 5.44 9.87 -3.13
C ALA A 24 5.90 10.76 -4.30
N ARG A 25 6.79 10.25 -5.16
CA ARG A 25 7.21 10.96 -6.38
C ARG A 25 6.05 11.20 -7.34
N ALA A 26 5.19 10.20 -7.54
CA ALA A 26 4.04 10.32 -8.43
C ALA A 26 3.06 11.39 -7.94
N PHE A 27 2.74 11.43 -6.63
CA PHE A 27 1.91 12.49 -6.06
C PHE A 27 2.56 13.88 -6.16
N ALA A 28 3.87 13.97 -5.90
CA ALA A 28 4.60 15.23 -6.03
C ALA A 28 4.63 15.74 -7.47
N ALA A 29 4.74 14.84 -8.47
CA ALA A 29 4.64 15.20 -9.88
C ALA A 29 3.27 15.80 -10.26
N GLU A 30 2.19 15.38 -9.56
CA GLU A 30 0.85 15.96 -9.67
C GLU A 30 0.69 17.24 -8.81
N LYS A 31 1.78 17.77 -8.25
CA LYS A 31 1.82 18.97 -7.38
C LYS A 31 1.01 18.84 -6.09
N ALA A 32 0.87 17.64 -5.57
CA ALA A 32 0.31 17.39 -4.25
C ALA A 32 1.33 17.73 -3.15
N GLU A 33 0.84 18.09 -1.97
CA GLU A 33 1.64 18.29 -0.76
C GLU A 33 1.83 16.93 -0.06
N VAL A 34 2.99 16.30 -0.27
CA VAL A 34 3.24 14.94 0.23
C VAL A 34 3.82 14.97 1.64
N VAL A 35 3.24 14.18 2.54
CA VAL A 35 3.79 13.85 3.86
C VAL A 35 4.33 12.42 3.79
N LEU A 36 5.60 12.24 4.18
CA LEU A 36 6.31 10.97 4.09
C LEU A 36 6.34 10.29 5.46
N HIS A 37 5.82 9.08 5.54
CA HIS A 37 5.97 8.27 6.75
C HIS A 37 7.00 7.17 6.53
N TYR A 38 7.84 6.92 7.56
CA TYR A 38 8.76 5.78 7.66
C TYR A 38 8.67 5.11 9.04
N PHE A 39 9.15 3.86 9.11
CA PHE A 39 9.40 3.16 10.38
C PHE A 39 10.89 3.00 10.63
N ARG A 40 11.63 2.29 9.77
CA ARG A 40 13.08 2.02 9.96
C ARG A 40 13.98 2.74 8.96
N GLY A 41 13.47 3.16 7.83
CA GLY A 41 14.25 3.77 6.74
C GLY A 41 14.28 5.30 6.83
N ARG A 42 14.81 5.87 7.93
CA ARG A 42 14.86 7.32 8.13
C ARG A 42 15.67 8.03 7.05
N GLU A 43 16.88 7.58 6.80
CA GLU A 43 17.79 8.20 5.82
C GLU A 43 17.18 8.21 4.41
N GLN A 44 16.54 7.11 4.01
CA GLN A 44 15.85 7.02 2.72
C GLN A 44 14.66 7.98 2.63
N ALA A 45 13.90 8.11 3.72
CA ALA A 45 12.76 9.03 3.78
C ALA A 45 13.22 10.51 3.75
N GLU A 46 14.31 10.85 4.46
CA GLU A 46 14.90 12.19 4.46
C GLU A 46 15.52 12.54 3.09
N ALA A 47 16.20 11.59 2.44
CA ALA A 47 16.70 11.76 1.09
C ALA A 47 15.57 12.03 0.09
N LEU A 48 14.49 11.22 0.15
CA LEU A 48 13.30 11.44 -0.67
C LEU A 48 12.65 12.79 -0.38
N ALA A 49 12.58 13.22 0.88
CA ALA A 49 12.06 14.53 1.24
C ALA A 49 12.86 15.66 0.58
N GLY A 50 14.19 15.53 0.55
CA GLY A 50 15.07 16.48 -0.17
C GLY A 50 14.78 16.53 -1.67
N GLU A 51 14.59 15.37 -2.32
CA GLU A 51 14.20 15.30 -3.74
C GLU A 51 12.85 15.99 -4.00
N LEU A 52 11.92 15.92 -3.05
CA LEU A 52 10.56 16.47 -3.15
C LEU A 52 10.45 17.90 -2.61
N GLY A 53 11.57 18.64 -2.50
CA GLY A 53 11.55 20.04 -2.12
C GLY A 53 11.32 20.31 -0.64
N GLY A 54 11.65 19.36 0.24
CA GLY A 54 11.52 19.50 1.69
C GLY A 54 10.17 18.98 2.23
N ALA A 55 9.65 17.90 1.67
CA ALA A 55 8.43 17.27 2.15
C ALA A 55 8.53 16.89 3.64
N PRO A 56 7.47 17.09 4.46
CA PRO A 56 7.47 16.67 5.85
C PRO A 56 7.70 15.16 6.00
N VAL A 57 8.53 14.77 6.99
CA VAL A 57 8.86 13.37 7.27
C VAL A 57 8.46 13.04 8.71
N VAL A 58 7.69 11.98 8.90
CA VAL A 58 7.22 11.52 10.21
C VAL A 58 7.58 10.06 10.42
N GLY A 59 8.31 9.77 11.51
CA GLY A 59 8.64 8.41 11.90
C GLY A 59 7.61 7.85 12.87
N ALA A 60 7.07 6.65 12.60
CA ALA A 60 6.14 5.96 13.50
C ALA A 60 6.18 4.44 13.30
N ASP A 61 5.97 3.68 14.37
CA ASP A 61 5.58 2.29 14.27
C ASP A 61 4.05 2.23 14.13
N LEU A 62 3.58 1.79 12.97
CA LEU A 62 2.13 1.71 12.69
C LEU A 62 1.46 0.51 13.37
N THR A 63 2.20 -0.34 14.07
CA THR A 63 1.65 -1.39 14.93
C THR A 63 1.35 -0.88 16.34
N ASP A 64 1.91 0.29 16.69
CA ASP A 64 1.69 1.00 17.95
C ASP A 64 0.60 2.07 17.76
N GLU A 65 -0.49 1.92 18.50
CA GLU A 65 -1.65 2.80 18.39
C GLU A 65 -1.32 4.27 18.70
N ALA A 66 -0.50 4.53 19.73
CA ALA A 66 -0.15 5.89 20.13
C ALA A 66 0.75 6.57 19.08
N GLN A 67 1.68 5.82 18.48
CA GLN A 67 2.52 6.34 17.40
C GLN A 67 1.72 6.58 16.13
N ALA A 68 0.78 5.69 15.79
CA ALA A 68 -0.13 5.90 14.67
C ALA A 68 -0.99 7.16 14.89
N ASP A 69 -1.57 7.35 16.07
CA ASP A 69 -2.37 8.55 16.38
C ASP A 69 -1.51 9.83 16.32
N ARG A 70 -0.26 9.79 16.81
CA ARG A 70 0.71 10.89 16.69
C ARG A 70 1.03 11.22 15.23
N LEU A 71 1.24 10.20 14.37
CA LEU A 71 1.49 10.41 12.94
C LEU A 71 0.39 11.27 12.31
N PHE A 72 -0.88 10.95 12.56
CA PHE A 72 -2.01 11.71 11.98
C PHE A 72 -2.15 13.11 12.58
N ALA A 73 -1.80 13.29 13.85
CA ALA A 73 -1.74 14.61 14.46
C ALA A 73 -0.67 15.51 13.83
N GLU A 74 0.54 14.98 13.61
CA GLU A 74 1.66 15.69 12.96
C GLU A 74 1.43 15.91 11.46
N ALA A 75 0.84 14.93 10.77
CA ALA A 75 0.51 15.07 9.35
C ALA A 75 -0.57 16.14 9.08
N GLY A 76 -1.40 16.42 10.07
CA GLY A 76 -2.50 17.40 9.95
C GLY A 76 -3.64 16.92 9.04
N PRO A 77 -4.49 17.83 8.56
CA PRO A 77 -5.60 17.48 7.66
C PRO A 77 -5.12 16.90 6.35
N LEU A 78 -5.64 15.73 5.96
CA LEU A 78 -5.22 14.98 4.77
C LEU A 78 -6.39 14.77 3.81
N ASP A 79 -6.21 15.05 2.54
CA ASP A 79 -7.20 14.73 1.49
C ASP A 79 -7.08 13.28 1.03
N VAL A 80 -5.85 12.75 1.00
CA VAL A 80 -5.54 11.39 0.52
C VAL A 80 -4.63 10.69 1.52
N CYS A 81 -4.85 9.38 1.68
CA CYS A 81 -3.90 8.49 2.33
C CYS A 81 -3.59 7.30 1.42
N ALA A 82 -2.33 7.14 1.06
CA ALA A 82 -1.80 5.95 0.42
C ALA A 82 -1.18 5.04 1.51
N ALA A 83 -1.92 4.01 1.92
CA ALA A 83 -1.51 3.05 2.94
C ALA A 83 -0.65 1.94 2.29
N VAL A 84 0.65 2.26 2.09
CA VAL A 84 1.61 1.39 1.37
C VAL A 84 2.46 0.55 2.31
N ALA A 85 2.61 0.98 3.58
CA ALA A 85 3.43 0.28 4.57
C ALA A 85 3.04 -1.20 4.70
N GLY A 86 4.05 -2.06 4.72
CA GLY A 86 3.90 -3.49 4.90
C GLY A 86 5.24 -4.19 4.72
N VAL A 87 5.30 -5.45 5.14
CA VAL A 87 6.51 -6.28 5.12
C VAL A 87 6.16 -7.62 4.49
N TRP A 88 6.96 -8.05 3.53
CA TRP A 88 6.97 -9.42 3.03
C TRP A 88 8.09 -10.19 3.73
N PRO A 89 7.80 -11.25 4.48
CA PRO A 89 8.83 -12.04 5.14
C PRO A 89 9.72 -12.74 4.09
N ARG A 90 11.04 -12.68 4.24
CA ARG A 90 11.97 -13.26 3.25
C ARG A 90 12.06 -14.77 3.32
N GLU A 91 11.85 -15.33 4.51
CA GLU A 91 11.97 -16.77 4.73
C GLU A 91 10.70 -17.48 4.25
N ASP A 92 10.87 -18.39 3.31
CA ASP A 92 9.82 -19.31 2.84
C ASP A 92 9.65 -20.44 3.86
N LEU A 93 8.50 -20.48 4.53
CA LEU A 93 8.17 -21.48 5.55
C LEU A 93 6.80 -22.10 5.26
N PRO A 94 6.70 -23.42 5.14
CA PRO A 94 5.42 -24.08 5.01
C PRO A 94 4.59 -23.87 6.29
N VAL A 95 3.27 -23.81 6.17
CA VAL A 95 2.37 -23.45 7.27
C VAL A 95 2.53 -24.33 8.52
N TRP A 96 2.92 -25.59 8.38
CA TRP A 96 3.13 -26.51 9.50
C TRP A 96 4.46 -26.28 10.26
N GLU A 97 5.35 -25.44 9.74
CA GLU A 97 6.60 -25.01 10.41
C GLU A 97 6.53 -23.56 10.88
N LEU A 98 5.46 -22.84 10.48
CA LEU A 98 5.28 -21.43 10.81
C LEU A 98 5.01 -21.25 12.32
N SER A 99 5.87 -20.51 13.02
CA SER A 99 5.66 -20.21 14.42
C SER A 99 4.50 -19.23 14.63
N LEU A 100 3.82 -19.34 15.79
CA LEU A 100 2.77 -18.37 16.16
C LEU A 100 3.31 -16.95 16.35
N GLU A 101 4.58 -16.81 16.73
CA GLU A 101 5.26 -15.53 16.87
C GLU A 101 5.37 -14.84 15.49
N ARG A 102 5.98 -15.50 14.49
CA ARG A 102 6.08 -15.00 13.13
C ARG A 102 4.70 -14.69 12.52
N TRP A 103 3.72 -15.58 12.73
CA TRP A 103 2.33 -15.33 12.31
C TRP A 103 1.81 -13.99 12.82
N ARG A 104 1.96 -13.73 14.15
CA ARG A 104 1.51 -12.49 14.78
C ARG A 104 2.26 -11.28 14.26
N GLU A 105 3.59 -11.35 14.19
CA GLU A 105 4.43 -10.27 13.66
C GLU A 105 4.04 -9.88 12.23
N THR A 106 3.80 -10.86 11.36
CA THR A 106 3.39 -10.60 9.98
C THR A 106 2.00 -9.98 9.89
N LEU A 107 1.04 -10.47 10.70
CA LEU A 107 -0.29 -9.87 10.78
C LEU A 107 -0.22 -8.44 11.32
N ASP A 108 0.57 -8.18 12.34
CA ASP A 108 0.71 -6.84 12.92
C ASP A 108 1.36 -5.88 11.92
N ALA A 109 2.47 -6.27 11.32
CA ALA A 109 3.18 -5.42 10.36
C ALA A 109 2.40 -5.10 9.07
N ASN A 110 1.40 -5.92 8.72
CA ASN A 110 0.59 -5.72 7.51
C ASN A 110 -0.86 -5.33 7.83
N LEU A 111 -1.61 -6.18 8.55
CA LEU A 111 -3.04 -5.98 8.77
C LEU A 111 -3.31 -4.94 9.86
N THR A 112 -2.71 -5.10 11.06
CA THR A 112 -2.89 -4.15 12.16
C THR A 112 -2.39 -2.76 11.77
N ALA A 113 -1.21 -2.66 11.13
CA ALA A 113 -0.67 -1.40 10.64
C ALA A 113 -1.58 -0.72 9.61
N THR A 114 -2.17 -1.49 8.67
CA THR A 114 -3.14 -0.96 7.70
C THR A 114 -4.43 -0.52 8.38
N PHE A 115 -4.92 -1.28 9.37
CA PHE A 115 -6.11 -0.91 10.15
C PHE A 115 -5.89 0.40 10.91
N LEU A 116 -4.78 0.55 11.63
CA LEU A 116 -4.48 1.78 12.39
C LEU A 116 -4.29 2.98 11.46
N THR A 117 -3.66 2.78 10.30
CA THR A 117 -3.55 3.81 9.26
C THR A 117 -4.93 4.23 8.74
N ALA A 118 -5.76 3.27 8.37
CA ALA A 118 -7.13 3.54 7.88
C ALA A 118 -7.97 4.26 8.94
N ARG A 119 -7.93 3.79 10.19
CA ARG A 119 -8.64 4.40 11.31
C ARG A 119 -8.22 5.86 11.53
N GLY A 120 -6.92 6.14 11.57
CA GLY A 120 -6.41 7.49 11.76
C GLY A 120 -6.84 8.44 10.65
N PHE A 121 -6.70 8.01 9.39
CA PHE A 121 -7.14 8.80 8.24
C PHE A 121 -8.66 9.03 8.24
N LEU A 122 -9.46 7.97 8.42
CA LEU A 122 -10.92 8.05 8.33
C LEU A 122 -11.56 8.85 9.47
N ARG A 123 -10.94 8.95 10.66
CA ARG A 123 -11.33 9.91 11.71
C ARG A 123 -11.26 11.35 11.19
N GLY A 124 -10.19 11.70 10.46
CA GLY A 124 -10.06 13.01 9.82
C GLY A 124 -11.08 13.21 8.68
N VAL A 125 -11.37 12.18 7.89
CA VAL A 125 -12.38 12.21 6.84
C VAL A 125 -13.77 12.43 7.43
N ALA A 126 -14.12 11.74 8.53
CA ALA A 126 -15.40 11.92 9.21
C ALA A 126 -15.62 13.37 9.69
N ALA A 127 -14.55 14.06 10.11
CA ALA A 127 -14.63 15.46 10.54
C ALA A 127 -14.74 16.45 9.36
N ARG A 128 -14.19 16.11 8.18
CA ARG A 128 -14.14 17.02 7.01
C ARG A 128 -15.17 16.72 5.92
N GLY A 129 -15.74 15.51 5.90
CA GLY A 129 -16.76 15.10 4.94
C GLY A 129 -16.22 14.59 3.59
N HIS A 130 -14.91 14.51 3.39
CA HIS A 130 -14.29 14.03 2.16
C HIS A 130 -12.92 13.40 2.39
N GLY A 131 -12.47 12.56 1.46
CA GLY A 131 -11.13 11.99 1.39
C GLY A 131 -11.07 10.69 0.60
N SER A 132 -9.87 10.33 0.15
CA SER A 132 -9.61 9.08 -0.59
C SER A 132 -8.53 8.26 0.10
N LEU A 133 -8.88 7.03 0.48
CA LEU A 133 -7.95 6.02 1.02
C LEU A 133 -7.63 5.01 -0.09
N VAL A 134 -6.34 4.80 -0.35
CA VAL A 134 -5.87 3.70 -1.20
C VAL A 134 -4.98 2.79 -0.37
N VAL A 135 -5.42 1.54 -0.17
CA VAL A 135 -4.64 0.53 0.55
C VAL A 135 -3.86 -0.36 -0.42
N VAL A 136 -2.69 -0.83 -0.01
CA VAL A 136 -1.89 -1.75 -0.83
C VAL A 136 -2.03 -3.18 -0.31
N GLY A 137 -2.74 -3.98 -1.12
CA GLY A 137 -2.86 -5.42 -0.95
C GLY A 137 -1.65 -6.17 -1.52
N SER A 138 -1.91 -7.33 -2.12
CA SER A 138 -0.95 -8.15 -2.86
C SER A 138 -1.69 -9.22 -3.66
N THR A 139 -1.10 -9.72 -4.76
CA THR A 139 -1.56 -10.95 -5.42
C THR A 139 -1.52 -12.17 -4.49
N ALA A 140 -0.62 -12.20 -3.51
CA ALA A 140 -0.62 -13.21 -2.45
C ALA A 140 -1.95 -13.26 -1.68
N GLY A 141 -2.59 -12.10 -1.45
CA GLY A 141 -3.92 -12.03 -0.82
C GLY A 141 -5.08 -12.47 -1.71
N LEU A 142 -4.87 -12.54 -3.02
CA LEU A 142 -5.89 -12.95 -4.01
C LEU A 142 -5.78 -14.44 -4.36
N PHE A 143 -4.55 -14.93 -4.52
CA PHE A 143 -4.27 -16.27 -5.06
C PHE A 143 -3.63 -17.21 -4.04
N GLY A 144 -3.21 -16.70 -2.88
CA GLY A 144 -2.33 -17.40 -1.94
C GLY A 144 -0.87 -17.30 -2.39
N GLU A 145 0.03 -17.62 -1.45
CA GLU A 145 1.46 -17.70 -1.70
C GLU A 145 2.04 -18.82 -0.84
N ALA A 146 2.53 -19.89 -1.49
CA ALA A 146 3.17 -20.98 -0.77
C ALA A 146 4.39 -20.47 0.00
N GLY A 147 4.59 -20.95 1.24
CA GLY A 147 5.66 -20.50 2.11
C GLY A 147 5.39 -19.18 2.86
N HIS A 148 4.29 -18.48 2.53
CA HIS A 148 3.94 -17.17 3.08
C HIS A 148 2.46 -17.09 3.48
N ALA A 149 1.94 -18.14 4.14
CA ALA A 149 0.53 -18.23 4.53
C ALA A 149 0.10 -17.08 5.47
N ASP A 150 1.00 -16.60 6.32
CA ASP A 150 0.83 -15.45 7.21
C ASP A 150 0.62 -14.14 6.42
N TYR A 151 1.49 -13.89 5.45
CA TYR A 151 1.41 -12.71 4.59
C TYR A 151 0.17 -12.75 3.68
N ALA A 152 -0.08 -13.89 3.05
CA ALA A 152 -1.27 -14.10 2.21
C ALA A 152 -2.56 -13.87 3.00
N ALA A 153 -2.66 -14.40 4.23
CA ALA A 153 -3.80 -14.17 5.11
C ALA A 153 -3.99 -12.69 5.46
N ALA A 154 -2.90 -11.99 5.85
CA ALA A 154 -2.95 -10.57 6.15
C ALA A 154 -3.43 -9.74 4.95
N LYS A 155 -2.85 -9.97 3.77
CA LYS A 155 -3.19 -9.23 2.54
C LYS A 155 -4.59 -9.57 2.02
N SER A 156 -5.05 -10.82 2.20
CA SER A 156 -6.43 -11.22 1.90
C SER A 156 -7.43 -10.51 2.83
N ALA A 157 -7.16 -10.46 4.13
CA ALA A 157 -8.02 -9.77 5.10
C ALA A 157 -8.17 -8.27 4.77
N ILE A 158 -7.12 -7.62 4.26
CA ILE A 158 -7.16 -6.22 3.84
C ILE A 158 -8.14 -6.02 2.67
N VAL A 159 -8.05 -6.84 1.62
CA VAL A 159 -8.80 -6.59 0.37
C VAL A 159 -10.19 -7.21 0.34
N HIS A 160 -10.41 -8.34 1.02
CA HIS A 160 -11.69 -9.04 1.02
C HIS A 160 -12.57 -8.74 2.24
N GLY A 161 -11.98 -8.26 3.34
CA GLY A 161 -12.70 -7.90 4.57
C GLY A 161 -12.68 -6.40 4.86
N LEU A 162 -11.49 -5.89 5.24
CA LEU A 162 -11.32 -4.53 5.73
C LEU A 162 -11.77 -3.49 4.69
N LEU A 163 -11.27 -3.55 3.47
CA LEU A 163 -11.63 -2.64 2.37
C LEU A 163 -13.15 -2.50 2.22
N LEU A 164 -13.85 -3.65 2.16
CA LEU A 164 -15.29 -3.67 1.91
C LEU A 164 -16.11 -3.12 3.08
N SER A 165 -15.63 -3.31 4.31
CA SER A 165 -16.23 -2.71 5.49
C SER A 165 -16.03 -1.19 5.49
N LEU A 166 -14.80 -0.73 5.28
CA LEU A 166 -14.44 0.69 5.31
C LEU A 166 -15.21 1.51 4.28
N LYS A 167 -15.36 1.02 3.04
CA LYS A 167 -16.13 1.72 2.00
C LYS A 167 -17.61 1.87 2.35
N ASN A 168 -18.18 0.91 3.08
CA ASN A 168 -19.58 0.94 3.51
C ASN A 168 -19.78 1.83 4.75
N GLU A 169 -18.77 1.94 5.59
CA GLU A 169 -18.83 2.72 6.83
C GLU A 169 -18.61 4.21 6.57
N VAL A 170 -17.57 4.55 5.79
CA VAL A 170 -17.16 5.95 5.60
C VAL A 170 -18.23 6.80 4.93
N VAL A 171 -18.99 6.24 4.01
CA VAL A 171 -20.06 6.97 3.29
C VAL A 171 -21.22 7.40 4.19
N ARG A 172 -21.32 6.82 5.40
CA ARG A 172 -22.34 7.24 6.40
C ARG A 172 -22.04 8.62 6.99
N VAL A 173 -20.77 9.02 7.01
CA VAL A 173 -20.29 10.29 7.60
C VAL A 173 -19.68 11.21 6.55
N ALA A 174 -19.22 10.68 5.45
CA ALA A 174 -18.59 11.39 4.34
C ALA A 174 -19.06 10.76 3.00
N PRO A 175 -20.23 11.17 2.46
CA PRO A 175 -20.88 10.48 1.33
C PRO A 175 -20.05 10.43 0.03
N LEU A 176 -19.05 11.30 -0.13
CA LEU A 176 -18.16 11.31 -1.30
C LEU A 176 -16.78 10.71 -1.01
N ALA A 177 -16.54 10.21 0.21
CA ALA A 177 -15.29 9.56 0.55
C ALA A 177 -15.17 8.18 -0.14
N ARG A 178 -13.95 7.84 -0.53
CA ARG A 178 -13.66 6.62 -1.30
C ARG A 178 -12.58 5.78 -0.62
N VAL A 179 -12.73 4.47 -0.71
CA VAL A 179 -11.73 3.51 -0.23
C VAL A 179 -11.51 2.46 -1.31
N ASN A 180 -10.30 2.36 -1.84
CA ASN A 180 -9.93 1.41 -2.88
C ASN A 180 -8.63 0.69 -2.53
N ALA A 181 -8.29 -0.35 -3.29
CA ALA A 181 -7.05 -1.10 -3.13
C ALA A 181 -6.29 -1.26 -4.44
N VAL A 182 -4.97 -1.32 -4.34
CA VAL A 182 -4.09 -1.82 -5.40
C VAL A 182 -3.43 -3.10 -4.91
N CYS A 183 -3.44 -4.15 -5.72
CA CYS A 183 -2.79 -5.42 -5.46
C CYS A 183 -1.61 -5.63 -6.42
N PRO A 184 -0.38 -5.29 -6.01
CA PRO A 184 0.79 -5.58 -6.79
C PRO A 184 1.05 -7.10 -6.87
N GLY A 185 1.56 -7.55 -8.01
CA GLY A 185 2.31 -8.79 -8.12
C GLY A 185 3.79 -8.54 -7.84
N TRP A 186 4.66 -9.37 -8.42
CA TRP A 186 6.09 -9.20 -8.33
C TRP A 186 6.50 -7.83 -8.88
N THR A 187 7.19 -7.07 -8.03
CA THR A 187 7.58 -5.68 -8.31
C THR A 187 9.04 -5.50 -7.92
N TYR A 188 9.85 -4.90 -8.78
CA TYR A 188 11.23 -4.55 -8.45
C TYR A 188 11.26 -3.55 -7.30
N SER A 189 11.90 -3.93 -6.18
CA SER A 189 12.01 -3.09 -4.99
C SER A 189 13.21 -3.50 -4.15
N PRO A 190 13.62 -2.71 -3.16
CA PRO A 190 14.62 -3.16 -2.18
C PRO A 190 14.20 -4.43 -1.43
N MET A 191 12.90 -4.70 -1.30
CA MET A 191 12.34 -5.89 -0.67
C MET A 191 12.60 -7.15 -1.49
N THR A 192 12.52 -7.06 -2.82
CA THR A 192 12.74 -8.17 -3.78
C THR A 192 14.15 -8.19 -4.37
N ARG A 193 15.01 -7.20 -4.00
CA ARG A 193 16.38 -7.12 -4.51
C ARG A 193 17.20 -8.31 -4.01
N GLY A 194 17.80 -9.05 -4.97
CA GLY A 194 18.59 -10.25 -4.71
C GLY A 194 17.78 -11.55 -4.73
N GLU A 195 16.44 -11.46 -4.78
CA GLU A 195 15.53 -12.61 -4.90
C GLU A 195 15.18 -12.92 -6.38
N VAL A 196 15.56 -12.04 -7.31
CA VAL A 196 15.19 -12.15 -8.73
C VAL A 196 16.47 -12.44 -9.54
N ASP A 197 16.71 -13.71 -9.80
CA ASP A 197 17.59 -14.20 -10.87
C ASP A 197 16.77 -14.63 -12.09
N ASP A 198 17.42 -15.09 -13.16
CA ASP A 198 16.75 -15.52 -14.39
C ASP A 198 15.78 -16.67 -14.15
N ALA A 199 16.10 -17.61 -13.27
CA ALA A 199 15.23 -18.74 -12.95
C ALA A 199 13.98 -18.31 -12.15
N VAL A 200 14.15 -17.39 -11.21
CA VAL A 200 13.02 -16.77 -10.50
C VAL A 200 12.18 -15.95 -11.46
N LEU A 201 12.81 -15.17 -12.35
CA LEU A 201 12.11 -14.39 -13.37
C LEU A 201 11.24 -15.28 -14.25
N ASP A 202 11.78 -16.35 -14.81
CA ASP A 202 11.04 -17.30 -15.64
C ASP A 202 9.86 -17.91 -14.87
N ARG A 203 10.08 -18.34 -13.63
CA ARG A 203 9.06 -18.94 -12.77
C ARG A 203 7.93 -17.96 -12.47
N VAL A 204 8.25 -16.74 -12.02
CA VAL A 204 7.22 -15.77 -11.61
C VAL A 204 6.45 -15.19 -12.78
N THR A 205 7.07 -15.11 -13.97
CA THR A 205 6.39 -14.64 -15.18
C THR A 205 5.66 -15.73 -15.95
N ALA A 206 5.84 -17.00 -15.58
CA ALA A 206 5.24 -18.15 -16.30
C ALA A 206 3.70 -18.08 -16.33
N THR A 207 3.06 -17.47 -15.31
CA THR A 207 1.61 -17.30 -15.25
C THR A 207 1.14 -15.89 -15.64
N MET A 208 2.07 -15.03 -16.09
CA MET A 208 1.74 -13.64 -16.47
C MET A 208 1.56 -13.53 -17.98
N ALA A 209 0.53 -12.81 -18.41
CA ALA A 209 0.35 -12.44 -19.82
C ALA A 209 1.46 -11.49 -20.29
N LEU A 210 1.80 -10.49 -19.45
CA LEU A 210 2.96 -9.62 -19.68
C LEU A 210 4.18 -10.25 -19.01
N ARG A 211 5.04 -10.93 -19.73
CA ARG A 211 6.22 -11.61 -19.22
C ARG A 211 7.30 -10.66 -18.71
N LYS A 212 6.94 -9.85 -17.72
CA LYS A 212 7.84 -8.90 -17.05
C LYS A 212 7.39 -8.66 -15.63
N ILE A 213 8.33 -8.42 -14.73
CA ILE A 213 8.09 -7.92 -13.38
C ILE A 213 7.73 -6.43 -13.45
N ALA A 214 6.83 -5.97 -12.60
CA ALA A 214 6.43 -4.58 -12.52
C ALA A 214 7.55 -3.69 -11.94
N ASN A 215 7.61 -2.44 -12.38
CA ASN A 215 8.34 -1.41 -11.67
C ASN A 215 7.46 -0.77 -10.58
N PRO A 216 8.03 -0.18 -9.53
CA PRO A 216 7.25 0.52 -8.51
C PRO A 216 6.31 1.59 -9.07
N GLU A 217 6.71 2.24 -10.16
CA GLU A 217 5.94 3.27 -10.87
C GLU A 217 4.65 2.70 -11.49
N ASP A 218 4.66 1.44 -11.94
CA ASP A 218 3.46 0.79 -12.49
C ASP A 218 2.37 0.70 -11.40
N VAL A 219 2.77 0.45 -10.14
CA VAL A 219 1.88 0.42 -8.97
C VAL A 219 1.48 1.84 -8.55
N ALA A 220 2.45 2.75 -8.45
CA ALA A 220 2.25 4.12 -8.00
C ALA A 220 1.24 4.87 -8.89
N ASN A 221 1.30 4.67 -10.20
CA ASN A 221 0.37 5.26 -11.15
C ASN A 221 -1.08 4.86 -10.86
N GLN A 222 -1.33 3.60 -10.51
CA GLN A 222 -2.68 3.15 -10.14
C GLN A 222 -3.14 3.72 -8.80
N VAL A 223 -2.23 3.89 -7.84
CA VAL A 223 -2.53 4.55 -6.55
C VAL A 223 -2.96 6.01 -6.80
N VAL A 224 -2.25 6.75 -7.65
CA VAL A 224 -2.58 8.14 -8.03
C VAL A 224 -3.94 8.21 -8.73
N VAL A 225 -4.21 7.32 -9.69
CA VAL A 225 -5.50 7.26 -10.41
C VAL A 225 -6.65 7.01 -9.44
N LEU A 226 -6.53 6.05 -8.53
CA LEU A 226 -7.57 5.74 -7.53
C LEU A 226 -7.73 6.84 -6.49
N ALA A 227 -6.66 7.58 -6.17
CA ALA A 227 -6.70 8.72 -5.24
C ALA A 227 -7.43 9.93 -5.82
N SER A 228 -7.37 10.12 -7.14
CA SER A 228 -7.94 11.25 -7.86
C SER A 228 -9.46 11.21 -7.90
N ASP A 229 -10.12 12.30 -7.48
CA ASP A 229 -11.58 12.44 -7.60
C ASP A 229 -12.01 12.70 -9.06
N GLU A 230 -11.16 13.35 -9.85
CA GLU A 230 -11.43 13.62 -11.28
C GLU A 230 -11.40 12.34 -12.12
N LEU A 231 -10.49 11.39 -11.80
CA LEU A 231 -10.33 10.16 -12.55
C LEU A 231 -11.17 9.00 -12.01
N SER A 232 -11.42 9.00 -10.71
CA SER A 232 -12.02 7.87 -9.97
C SER A 232 -13.15 8.29 -9.03
N GLY A 233 -13.79 9.44 -9.26
CA GLY A 233 -14.83 9.98 -8.37
C GLY A 233 -16.04 9.07 -8.14
N HIS A 234 -16.28 8.10 -9.02
CA HIS A 234 -17.34 7.10 -8.87
C HIS A 234 -16.80 5.67 -8.65
N VAL A 235 -15.55 5.54 -8.20
CA VAL A 235 -14.86 4.26 -7.93
C VAL A 235 -14.58 4.13 -6.45
N THR A 236 -15.25 3.16 -5.79
CA THR A 236 -14.99 2.80 -4.38
C THR A 236 -15.18 1.30 -4.17
N GLY A 237 -14.44 0.71 -3.23
CA GLY A 237 -14.46 -0.72 -2.93
C GLY A 237 -13.81 -1.59 -4.02
N GLN A 238 -13.04 -1.00 -4.93
CA GLN A 238 -12.41 -1.73 -6.02
C GLN A 238 -11.00 -2.17 -5.66
N VAL A 239 -10.60 -3.31 -6.23
CA VAL A 239 -9.25 -3.87 -6.16
C VAL A 239 -8.67 -3.85 -7.58
N VAL A 240 -7.65 -3.02 -7.79
CA VAL A 240 -6.91 -2.97 -9.05
C VAL A 240 -5.67 -3.84 -8.93
N VAL A 241 -5.59 -4.87 -9.79
CA VAL A 241 -4.45 -5.80 -9.82
C VAL A 241 -3.39 -5.30 -10.78
N VAL A 242 -2.17 -5.07 -10.28
CA VAL A 242 -1.01 -4.64 -11.06
C VAL A 242 0.01 -5.78 -11.08
N ALA A 243 -0.24 -6.78 -11.90
CA ALA A 243 0.51 -8.05 -11.89
C ALA A 243 0.71 -8.66 -13.29
N GLY A 244 0.69 -7.84 -14.34
CA GLY A 244 0.94 -8.31 -15.71
C GLY A 244 -0.02 -9.37 -16.21
N GLY A 245 -1.24 -9.44 -15.66
CA GLY A 245 -2.22 -10.48 -15.99
C GLY A 245 -1.91 -11.84 -15.36
N MET A 246 -1.20 -11.85 -14.20
CA MET A 246 -0.95 -13.06 -13.43
C MET A 246 -2.25 -13.80 -13.13
N GLU A 247 -2.25 -15.09 -13.38
CA GLU A 247 -3.32 -16.00 -12.99
C GLU A 247 -2.84 -16.86 -11.81
N GLY A 248 -3.73 -17.15 -10.87
CA GLY A 248 -3.41 -17.98 -9.70
C GLY A 248 -3.24 -19.46 -10.01
N ARG A 249 -2.63 -19.82 -11.15
CA ARG A 249 -2.38 -21.20 -11.55
C ARG A 249 -1.06 -21.71 -10.96
N LEU A 250 -1.10 -22.93 -10.47
CA LEU A 250 0.11 -23.69 -10.16
C LEU A 250 0.57 -24.38 -11.45
N LEU A 251 1.76 -24.03 -11.93
CA LEU A 251 2.40 -24.72 -13.05
C LEU A 251 3.32 -25.79 -12.48
N HIS A 252 3.09 -27.04 -12.86
CA HIS A 252 4.02 -28.14 -12.59
C HIS A 252 5.01 -28.19 -13.74
N GLY A 253 6.29 -27.98 -13.44
CA GLY A 253 7.41 -28.14 -14.37
C GLY A 253 7.68 -29.60 -14.66
#